data_23c24ac935fe9a4fc50cd026e4c0ccdb
#
_entry.id   23c24ac935fe9a4fc50cd026e4c0ccdb
#
_cell.length_a   1.000
_cell.length_b   1.000
_cell.length_c   1.000
_cell.angle_alpha   90.00
_cell.angle_beta   90.00
_cell.angle_gamma   90.00
#
_symmetry.space_group_name_H-M   'P 1'
#
loop_
_entity.id
_entity.type
_entity.pdbx_description
1 polymer ?
#
loop_
_entity_poly.entity_id
_entity_poly.type
_entity_poly.pdbx_seq_one_letter_code
_entity_poly.pdbx_strand_id
1 'polypeptide(L)'
;MTPFTRLAAGSIIAAAGAFTSVSTAAAQDYDWPRLLVIGTPGTSSGSFASTNGWAPVLQKDTGVTVRVVPEDSETQRYRRLTERGDINVSSVSSAEMRYQVEGIGGYAGSNPAPMRILWHHNDTPWSFVVAGDSDIQTIEDITKGGVRVTQGIFSPAMTATVAESLPRFVGMTPEEAQEKITYVPASSYVENCRSVVEGKSDIAYCSPISSVLSEMEGAPGGIRWLDLPLDNEEGWEAYLGDRPMLVPTEITFGVKTAQGVEGATSNFLYAVPADADEDFAYNMAKWMHESFDGYKGTHPLATRMSLEQFRAYLDRTPLPVHPGTVKYLKEIGEWSEEDDANNQEAIEKMDIWVAARQAALDEAREKRVTPDFQNEEYLEIFNKHTEGLDGLRSRL
;
A
#
# COMPACT_ATOMS: atom_id res chain seq x y z
N MET A 1 -32.53 -78.33 -57.24
CA MET A 1 -33.11 -77.06 -57.74
C MET A 1 -32.69 -75.95 -56.84
N THR A 2 -31.70 -75.20 -57.24
CA THR A 2 -31.07 -74.04 -56.56
C THR A 2 -31.79 -72.78 -56.88
N PRO A 3 -31.87 -71.79 -55.93
CA PRO A 3 -31.96 -70.40 -56.35
C PRO A 3 -30.79 -69.57 -55.87
N PHE A 4 -30.45 -68.64 -56.69
CA PHE A 4 -29.43 -67.65 -56.63
C PHE A 4 -29.55 -66.69 -55.43
N THR A 5 -28.39 -66.40 -54.79
CA THR A 5 -28.24 -65.34 -53.81
C THR A 5 -27.53 -64.14 -54.51
N ARG A 6 -28.15 -62.99 -54.45
CA ARG A 6 -27.56 -61.73 -54.93
C ARG A 6 -26.76 -61.05 -53.80
N LEU A 7 -25.50 -60.80 -54.04
CA LEU A 7 -24.70 -59.93 -53.18
C LEU A 7 -25.07 -58.45 -53.43
N ALA A 8 -25.36 -57.73 -52.33
CA ALA A 8 -25.46 -56.30 -52.31
C ALA A 8 -24.10 -55.69 -51.78
N ALA A 9 -23.43 -54.90 -52.56
CA ALA A 9 -22.24 -54.19 -52.19
C ALA A 9 -22.64 -52.94 -51.36
N GLY A 10 -22.30 -52.92 -50.10
CA GLY A 10 -22.44 -51.73 -49.26
C GLY A 10 -21.16 -50.87 -49.27
N SER A 11 -21.27 -49.65 -49.78
CA SER A 11 -20.18 -48.67 -49.75
C SER A 11 -20.02 -48.13 -48.33
N ILE A 12 -18.87 -48.37 -47.69
CA ILE A 12 -18.49 -47.77 -46.41
C ILE A 12 -17.86 -46.41 -46.74
N ILE A 13 -18.54 -45.34 -46.35
CA ILE A 13 -17.99 -43.97 -46.34
C ILE A 13 -17.19 -43.83 -45.06
N ALA A 14 -15.86 -43.79 -45.14
CA ALA A 14 -14.97 -43.47 -44.06
C ALA A 14 -14.98 -41.95 -43.83
N ALA A 15 -15.66 -41.49 -42.77
CA ALA A 15 -15.52 -40.09 -42.31
C ALA A 15 -14.21 -39.96 -41.59
N ALA A 16 -13.24 -39.32 -42.23
CA ALA A 16 -11.97 -38.87 -41.61
C ALA A 16 -12.28 -37.69 -40.70
N GLY A 17 -12.44 -37.98 -39.41
CA GLY A 17 -12.48 -36.92 -38.37
C GLY A 17 -11.10 -36.31 -38.22
N ALA A 18 -10.95 -35.07 -38.63
CA ALA A 18 -9.79 -34.27 -38.30
C ALA A 18 -9.78 -33.94 -36.80
N PHE A 19 -9.03 -34.71 -36.04
CA PHE A 19 -8.66 -34.31 -34.69
C PHE A 19 -7.70 -33.13 -34.78
N THR A 20 -8.22 -31.90 -34.61
CA THR A 20 -7.39 -30.76 -34.29
C THR A 20 -6.81 -31.01 -32.90
N SER A 21 -5.56 -31.42 -32.86
CA SER A 21 -4.77 -31.42 -31.64
C SER A 21 -4.62 -29.94 -31.21
N VAL A 22 -5.40 -29.55 -30.21
CA VAL A 22 -5.11 -28.33 -29.45
C VAL A 22 -3.74 -28.59 -28.79
N SER A 23 -2.69 -28.03 -29.37
CA SER A 23 -1.41 -27.93 -28.70
C SER A 23 -1.66 -27.08 -27.45
N THR A 24 -1.76 -27.73 -26.30
CA THR A 24 -1.47 -27.05 -25.04
C THR A 24 -0.03 -26.61 -25.15
N ALA A 25 0.18 -25.31 -25.45
CA ALA A 25 1.49 -24.70 -25.22
C ALA A 25 1.85 -25.05 -23.78
N ALA A 26 2.86 -25.87 -23.58
CA ALA A 26 3.44 -26.08 -22.26
C ALA A 26 3.79 -24.68 -21.75
N ALA A 27 3.23 -24.27 -20.63
CA ALA A 27 3.62 -23.06 -19.96
C ALA A 27 5.15 -23.16 -19.81
N GLN A 28 5.85 -22.24 -20.44
CA GLN A 28 7.29 -22.18 -20.37
C GLN A 28 7.58 -21.91 -18.89
N ASP A 29 8.22 -22.87 -18.21
CA ASP A 29 8.57 -22.71 -16.80
C ASP A 29 9.42 -21.44 -16.67
N TYR A 30 8.90 -20.43 -15.97
CA TYR A 30 9.64 -19.19 -15.72
C TYR A 30 10.86 -19.49 -14.83
N ASP A 31 12.02 -19.03 -15.23
CA ASP A 31 13.26 -19.17 -14.45
C ASP A 31 13.29 -18.10 -13.36
N TRP A 32 12.77 -18.44 -12.18
CA TRP A 32 12.68 -17.53 -11.04
C TRP A 32 14.09 -17.09 -10.58
N PRO A 33 14.25 -15.84 -10.11
CA PRO A 33 15.49 -15.39 -9.55
C PRO A 33 15.90 -16.26 -8.36
N ARG A 34 17.19 -16.48 -8.16
CA ARG A 34 17.68 -17.30 -7.03
C ARG A 34 17.27 -16.74 -5.67
N LEU A 35 17.13 -15.41 -5.56
CA LEU A 35 16.78 -14.69 -4.34
C LEU A 35 15.80 -13.58 -4.67
N LEU A 36 14.69 -13.54 -3.93
CA LEU A 36 13.73 -12.45 -3.90
C LEU A 36 13.75 -11.81 -2.52
N VAL A 37 14.08 -10.52 -2.45
CA VAL A 37 14.10 -9.77 -1.19
C VAL A 37 12.88 -8.85 -1.14
N ILE A 38 12.01 -9.06 -0.16
CA ILE A 38 10.78 -8.28 0.03
C ILE A 38 10.94 -7.40 1.27
N GLY A 39 10.91 -6.09 1.07
CA GLY A 39 10.90 -5.11 2.14
C GLY A 39 9.49 -4.92 2.70
N THR A 40 9.36 -4.90 4.01
CA THR A 40 8.09 -4.67 4.71
C THR A 40 8.27 -3.62 5.80
N PRO A 41 7.19 -3.03 6.33
CA PRO A 41 7.26 -2.35 7.63
C PRO A 41 7.80 -3.28 8.72
N GLY A 42 8.05 -2.74 9.91
CA GLY A 42 8.64 -3.45 11.05
C GLY A 42 7.91 -4.73 11.46
N THR A 43 8.56 -5.53 12.27
CA THR A 43 8.13 -6.89 12.64
C THR A 43 6.78 -6.98 13.35
N SER A 44 6.31 -5.90 13.97
CA SER A 44 5.00 -5.81 14.62
C SER A 44 3.86 -5.49 13.65
N SER A 45 4.16 -5.16 12.38
CA SER A 45 3.14 -4.82 11.39
C SER A 45 2.42 -6.06 10.85
N GLY A 46 1.13 -5.90 10.55
CA GLY A 46 0.36 -6.93 9.87
C GLY A 46 0.93 -7.29 8.48
N SER A 47 1.51 -6.31 7.78
CA SER A 47 2.14 -6.51 6.47
C SER A 47 3.38 -7.42 6.56
N PHE A 48 4.23 -7.26 7.58
CA PHE A 48 5.35 -8.18 7.83
C PHE A 48 4.84 -9.59 8.12
N ALA A 49 3.88 -9.73 9.04
CA ALA A 49 3.32 -11.03 9.42
C ALA A 49 2.67 -11.76 8.23
N SER A 50 1.88 -11.05 7.43
CA SER A 50 1.24 -11.60 6.22
C SER A 50 2.28 -12.05 5.18
N THR A 51 3.30 -11.23 4.91
CA THR A 51 4.37 -11.57 3.96
C THR A 51 5.15 -12.80 4.41
N ASN A 52 5.49 -12.90 5.70
CA ASN A 52 6.14 -14.11 6.25
C ASN A 52 5.22 -15.35 6.21
N GLY A 53 3.91 -15.16 6.19
CA GLY A 53 2.95 -16.27 6.06
C GLY A 53 2.97 -16.89 4.68
N TRP A 54 2.88 -16.09 3.61
CA TRP A 54 2.79 -16.62 2.24
C TRP A 54 4.16 -16.86 1.58
N ALA A 55 5.23 -16.19 1.99
CA ALA A 55 6.55 -16.34 1.37
C ALA A 55 7.07 -17.79 1.31
N PRO A 56 6.89 -18.63 2.36
CA PRO A 56 7.24 -20.06 2.28
C PRO A 56 6.48 -20.85 1.23
N VAL A 57 5.23 -20.45 0.93
CA VAL A 57 4.43 -21.10 -0.12
C VAL A 57 5.03 -20.79 -1.49
N LEU A 58 5.37 -19.53 -1.77
CA LEU A 58 6.07 -19.15 -2.99
C LEU A 58 7.40 -19.90 -3.15
N GLN A 59 8.22 -20.00 -2.08
CA GLN A 59 9.45 -20.76 -2.11
C GLN A 59 9.25 -22.25 -2.48
N LYS A 60 8.20 -22.86 -1.91
CA LYS A 60 7.87 -24.26 -2.18
C LYS A 60 7.43 -24.45 -3.62
N ASP A 61 6.62 -23.56 -4.15
CA ASP A 61 6.01 -23.71 -5.47
C ASP A 61 6.98 -23.42 -6.61
N THR A 62 7.94 -22.49 -6.39
CA THR A 62 8.80 -21.96 -7.45
C THR A 62 10.28 -22.26 -7.28
N GLY A 63 10.72 -22.65 -6.09
CA GLY A 63 12.13 -22.84 -5.77
C GLY A 63 12.90 -21.54 -5.51
N VAL A 64 12.30 -20.34 -5.65
CA VAL A 64 12.93 -19.06 -5.33
C VAL A 64 13.21 -18.97 -3.82
N THR A 65 14.39 -18.51 -3.42
CA THR A 65 14.62 -18.17 -2.01
C THR A 65 14.00 -16.81 -1.71
N VAL A 66 13.04 -16.73 -0.78
CA VAL A 66 12.42 -15.47 -0.37
C VAL A 66 13.02 -15.01 0.96
N ARG A 67 13.45 -13.75 1.00
CA ARG A 67 13.89 -13.09 2.23
C ARG A 67 13.00 -11.91 2.52
N VAL A 68 12.27 -11.95 3.63
CA VAL A 68 11.47 -10.82 4.13
C VAL A 68 12.33 -9.97 5.04
N VAL A 69 12.42 -8.67 4.74
CA VAL A 69 13.27 -7.72 5.46
C VAL A 69 12.41 -6.62 6.07
N PRO A 70 12.25 -6.63 7.40
CA PRO A 70 11.53 -5.55 8.08
C PRO A 70 12.38 -4.28 8.15
N GLU A 71 11.74 -3.14 7.90
CA GLU A 71 12.33 -1.81 8.01
C GLU A 71 11.24 -0.80 8.40
N ASP A 72 11.32 -0.28 9.63
CA ASP A 72 10.31 0.68 10.12
C ASP A 72 10.38 2.02 9.37
N SER A 73 11.59 2.48 9.04
CA SER A 73 11.74 3.72 8.29
C SER A 73 11.29 3.55 6.84
N GLU A 74 10.16 4.15 6.50
CA GLU A 74 9.61 4.16 5.15
C GLU A 74 10.59 4.77 4.15
N THR A 75 11.29 5.84 4.53
CA THR A 75 12.29 6.50 3.70
C THR A 75 13.51 5.61 3.43
N GLN A 76 13.98 4.87 4.44
CA GLN A 76 15.08 3.91 4.26
C GLN A 76 14.65 2.74 3.38
N ARG A 77 13.43 2.21 3.56
CA ARG A 77 12.91 1.12 2.73
C ARG A 77 12.78 1.55 1.26
N TYR A 78 12.31 2.77 1.00
CA TYR A 78 12.26 3.35 -0.34
C TYR A 78 13.66 3.45 -0.97
N ARG A 79 14.67 3.98 -0.25
CA ARG A 79 16.04 4.07 -0.74
C ARG A 79 16.68 2.70 -0.99
N ARG A 80 16.35 1.71 -0.19
CA ARG A 80 16.80 0.33 -0.38
C ARG A 80 16.26 -0.28 -1.67
N LEU A 81 15.00 0.04 -2.01
CA LEU A 81 14.37 -0.41 -3.24
C LEU A 81 14.92 0.33 -4.47
N THR A 82 15.00 1.66 -4.42
CA THR A 82 15.21 2.51 -5.60
C THR A 82 16.67 2.95 -5.81
N GLU A 83 17.47 3.06 -4.75
CA GLU A 83 18.83 3.57 -4.83
C GLU A 83 19.88 2.48 -4.63
N ARG A 84 19.63 1.52 -3.71
CA ARG A 84 20.59 0.45 -3.39
C ARG A 84 20.32 -0.84 -4.13
N GLY A 85 19.06 -1.12 -4.49
CA GLY A 85 18.64 -2.34 -5.16
C GLY A 85 18.80 -3.61 -4.30
N ASP A 86 18.88 -3.47 -2.98
CA ASP A 86 19.00 -4.61 -2.05
C ASP A 86 17.63 -5.14 -1.55
N ILE A 87 16.55 -4.51 -2.01
CA ILE A 87 15.16 -4.96 -1.94
C ILE A 87 14.63 -5.00 -3.38
N ASN A 88 13.91 -6.07 -3.75
CA ASN A 88 13.32 -6.22 -5.08
C ASN A 88 11.86 -5.78 -5.14
N VAL A 89 11.11 -6.04 -4.05
CA VAL A 89 9.69 -5.70 -3.89
C VAL A 89 9.50 -5.02 -2.55
N SER A 90 8.69 -3.98 -2.47
CA SER A 90 8.34 -3.32 -1.21
C SER A 90 6.85 -3.46 -0.92
N SER A 91 6.50 -3.86 0.30
CA SER A 91 5.16 -3.69 0.83
C SER A 91 5.03 -2.28 1.39
N VAL A 92 4.20 -1.46 0.78
CA VAL A 92 4.06 -0.04 1.09
C VAL A 92 2.61 0.40 1.01
N SER A 93 2.20 1.36 1.83
CA SER A 93 0.86 1.92 1.71
C SER A 93 0.76 2.87 0.51
N SER A 94 -0.41 2.91 -0.12
CA SER A 94 -0.72 3.88 -1.19
C SER A 94 -0.51 5.33 -0.72
N ALA A 95 -0.85 5.61 0.53
CA ALA A 95 -0.66 6.91 1.14
C ALA A 95 0.83 7.29 1.25
N GLU A 96 1.70 6.34 1.60
CA GLU A 96 3.15 6.59 1.65
C GLU A 96 3.75 6.70 0.24
N MET A 97 3.26 5.90 -0.75
CA MET A 97 3.71 6.01 -2.14
C MET A 97 3.50 7.41 -2.72
N ARG A 98 2.41 8.11 -2.35
CA ARG A 98 2.23 9.51 -2.70
C ARG A 98 3.43 10.35 -2.24
N TYR A 99 3.81 10.24 -0.97
CA TYR A 99 4.94 11.00 -0.42
C TYR A 99 6.27 10.62 -1.08
N GLN A 100 6.44 9.35 -1.43
CA GLN A 100 7.61 8.86 -2.20
C GLN A 100 7.69 9.52 -3.57
N VAL A 101 6.58 9.57 -4.31
CA VAL A 101 6.51 10.15 -5.66
C VAL A 101 6.61 11.67 -5.63
N GLU A 102 5.82 12.33 -4.77
CA GLU A 102 5.81 13.78 -4.65
C GLU A 102 7.03 14.35 -3.90
N GLY A 103 7.83 13.48 -3.23
CA GLY A 103 9.08 13.87 -2.54
C GLY A 103 8.87 14.65 -1.27
N ILE A 104 7.74 14.48 -0.60
CA ILE A 104 7.34 15.25 0.58
C ILE A 104 8.04 14.74 1.84
N GLY A 105 8.33 15.64 2.78
CA GLY A 105 8.89 15.32 4.08
C GLY A 105 10.26 14.63 3.96
N GLY A 106 10.47 13.51 4.62
CA GLY A 106 11.73 12.76 4.63
C GLY A 106 12.20 12.25 3.25
N TYR A 107 11.35 12.34 2.21
CA TYR A 107 11.71 11.98 0.84
C TYR A 107 12.34 13.12 0.04
N ALA A 108 12.39 14.34 0.57
CA ALA A 108 12.92 15.51 -0.13
C ALA A 108 14.29 15.27 -0.78
N GLY A 109 15.22 14.65 -0.05
CA GLY A 109 16.56 14.33 -0.52
C GLY A 109 16.74 12.92 -1.12
N SER A 110 15.65 12.15 -1.32
CA SER A 110 15.72 10.83 -1.97
C SER A 110 15.64 10.97 -3.49
N ASN A 111 16.36 10.10 -4.23
CA ASN A 111 16.28 10.10 -5.68
C ASN A 111 14.83 9.78 -6.13
N PRO A 112 14.24 10.60 -7.03
CA PRO A 112 12.93 10.29 -7.59
C PRO A 112 12.99 9.01 -8.41
N ALA A 113 12.04 8.11 -8.19
CA ALA A 113 11.94 6.88 -8.98
C ALA A 113 10.47 6.62 -9.32
N PRO A 114 10.17 6.31 -10.59
CA PRO A 114 8.83 5.89 -10.95
C PRO A 114 8.56 4.50 -10.39
N MET A 115 7.43 4.35 -9.71
CA MET A 115 7.02 3.11 -9.04
C MET A 115 5.84 2.47 -9.77
N ARG A 116 5.68 1.17 -9.66
CA ARG A 116 4.57 0.41 -10.22
C ARG A 116 3.99 -0.55 -9.21
N ILE A 117 2.67 -0.72 -9.22
CA ILE A 117 1.96 -1.73 -8.45
C ILE A 117 2.23 -3.10 -9.07
N LEU A 118 2.70 -4.02 -8.26
CA LEU A 118 2.83 -5.43 -8.61
C LEU A 118 1.55 -6.21 -8.25
N TRP A 119 1.04 -6.03 -7.02
CA TRP A 119 -0.19 -6.66 -6.53
C TRP A 119 -0.75 -5.92 -5.32
N HIS A 120 -2.05 -6.13 -5.05
CA HIS A 120 -2.68 -5.68 -3.81
C HIS A 120 -2.24 -6.55 -2.64
N HIS A 121 -1.90 -5.95 -1.50
CA HIS A 121 -1.49 -6.69 -0.31
C HIS A 121 -2.62 -6.76 0.72
N ASN A 122 -3.09 -5.64 1.21
CA ASN A 122 -4.19 -5.59 2.16
C ASN A 122 -4.82 -4.21 2.29
N ASP A 123 -6.00 -4.17 2.92
CA ASP A 123 -6.68 -2.95 3.34
C ASP A 123 -6.38 -2.74 4.82
N THR A 124 -5.49 -1.81 5.14
CA THR A 124 -5.11 -1.53 6.51
C THR A 124 -6.02 -0.49 7.12
N PRO A 125 -6.83 -0.85 8.14
CA PRO A 125 -7.62 0.13 8.87
C PRO A 125 -6.74 0.95 9.82
N TRP A 126 -7.16 2.19 10.07
CA TRP A 126 -6.48 3.16 10.91
C TRP A 126 -7.46 4.00 11.70
N SER A 127 -7.16 4.25 12.96
CA SER A 127 -7.79 5.29 13.76
C SER A 127 -6.89 5.72 14.91
N PHE A 128 -7.39 6.58 15.77
CA PHE A 128 -6.67 7.08 16.94
C PHE A 128 -7.02 6.23 18.17
N VAL A 129 -6.00 5.89 18.93
CA VAL A 129 -6.10 5.05 20.13
C VAL A 129 -5.66 5.83 21.37
N VAL A 130 -6.34 5.57 22.48
CA VAL A 130 -6.04 6.12 23.81
C VAL A 130 -5.94 4.97 24.82
N ALA A 131 -5.36 5.21 26.00
CA ALA A 131 -5.45 4.28 27.11
C ALA A 131 -6.93 4.06 27.50
N GLY A 132 -7.28 2.86 27.97
CA GLY A 132 -8.67 2.51 28.26
C GLY A 132 -9.32 3.36 29.36
N ASP A 133 -8.52 3.89 30.30
CA ASP A 133 -8.92 4.79 31.37
C ASP A 133 -8.71 6.28 31.06
N SER A 134 -8.42 6.64 29.81
CA SER A 134 -8.23 8.02 29.38
C SER A 134 -9.48 8.87 29.55
N ASP A 135 -9.31 10.12 29.97
CA ASP A 135 -10.38 11.13 30.04
C ASP A 135 -10.82 11.65 28.66
N ILE A 136 -10.00 11.40 27.61
CA ILE A 136 -10.32 11.76 26.22
C ILE A 136 -11.36 10.76 25.70
N GLN A 137 -12.58 11.20 25.46
CA GLN A 137 -13.71 10.36 25.07
C GLN A 137 -14.00 10.41 23.57
N THR A 138 -13.81 11.55 22.93
CA THR A 138 -14.03 11.78 21.50
C THR A 138 -12.82 12.45 20.88
N ILE A 139 -12.75 12.45 19.55
CA ILE A 139 -11.65 13.10 18.84
C ILE A 139 -11.66 14.61 19.01
N GLU A 140 -12.84 15.22 19.22
CA GLU A 140 -13.02 16.66 19.44
C GLU A 140 -12.45 17.11 20.79
N ASP A 141 -12.23 16.21 21.73
CA ASP A 141 -11.63 16.54 23.04
C ASP A 141 -10.21 17.15 22.90
N ILE A 142 -9.51 16.91 21.78
CA ILE A 142 -8.21 17.53 21.51
C ILE A 142 -8.31 19.06 21.44
N THR A 143 -9.48 19.61 21.08
CA THR A 143 -9.69 21.05 20.99
C THR A 143 -9.65 21.76 22.34
N LYS A 144 -9.79 21.01 23.44
CA LYS A 144 -9.68 21.53 24.81
C LYS A 144 -8.26 21.93 25.19
N GLY A 145 -7.26 21.38 24.46
CA GLY A 145 -5.84 21.64 24.66
C GLY A 145 -5.18 20.84 25.77
N GLY A 146 -3.85 20.93 25.82
CA GLY A 146 -3.01 20.21 26.79
C GLY A 146 -2.86 18.71 26.47
N VAL A 147 -3.16 18.30 25.23
CA VAL A 147 -3.13 16.89 24.79
C VAL A 147 -1.76 16.57 24.18
N ARG A 148 -1.22 15.41 24.54
CA ARG A 148 0.02 14.88 23.94
C ARG A 148 -0.35 13.86 22.86
N VAL A 149 0.06 14.11 21.62
CA VAL A 149 -0.18 13.21 20.48
C VAL A 149 1.15 12.64 19.99
N THR A 150 1.23 11.31 19.86
CA THR A 150 2.46 10.69 19.32
C THR A 150 2.61 11.00 17.85
N GLN A 151 3.84 11.40 17.47
CA GLN A 151 4.20 11.68 16.09
C GLN A 151 5.19 10.62 15.57
N GLY A 152 4.74 9.74 14.69
CA GLY A 152 5.56 8.67 14.11
C GLY A 152 6.52 9.21 13.05
N ILE A 153 7.70 9.69 13.47
CA ILE A 153 8.70 10.32 12.58
C ILE A 153 9.38 9.35 11.60
N PHE A 154 9.16 8.06 11.75
CA PHE A 154 9.64 7.01 10.83
C PHE A 154 8.84 6.93 9.52
N SER A 155 7.66 7.57 9.44
CA SER A 155 6.78 7.65 8.28
C SER A 155 6.31 9.09 8.08
N PRO A 156 6.71 9.75 6.98
CA PRO A 156 6.21 11.08 6.64
C PRO A 156 4.69 11.15 6.58
N ALA A 157 4.03 10.12 6.06
CA ALA A 157 2.59 10.05 6.00
C ALA A 157 1.93 9.99 7.39
N MET A 158 2.50 9.27 8.35
CA MET A 158 2.00 9.26 9.74
C MET A 158 2.24 10.60 10.44
N THR A 159 3.40 11.21 10.20
CA THR A 159 3.70 12.55 10.71
C THR A 159 2.64 13.56 10.25
N ALA A 160 2.33 13.60 8.96
CA ALA A 160 1.31 14.50 8.41
C ALA A 160 -0.10 14.21 8.97
N THR A 161 -0.43 12.93 9.21
CA THR A 161 -1.73 12.57 9.79
C THR A 161 -1.96 13.27 11.13
N VAL A 162 -0.99 13.25 12.02
CA VAL A 162 -1.16 13.80 13.37
C VAL A 162 -0.88 15.29 13.44
N ALA A 163 0.00 15.82 12.59
CA ALA A 163 0.39 17.23 12.62
C ALA A 163 -0.52 18.15 11.76
N GLU A 164 -1.16 17.58 10.74
CA GLU A 164 -1.92 18.34 9.75
C GLU A 164 -3.37 17.88 9.69
N SER A 165 -3.62 16.59 9.36
CA SER A 165 -4.96 16.08 9.10
C SER A 165 -5.83 16.00 10.36
N LEU A 166 -5.30 15.53 11.48
CA LEU A 166 -6.05 15.43 12.74
C LEU A 166 -6.53 16.80 13.24
N PRO A 167 -5.69 17.84 13.34
CA PRO A 167 -6.17 19.16 13.73
C PRO A 167 -7.25 19.71 12.79
N ARG A 168 -7.07 19.56 11.49
CA ARG A 168 -8.04 20.04 10.48
C ARG A 168 -9.37 19.29 10.56
N PHE A 169 -9.34 17.98 10.84
CA PHE A 169 -10.55 17.18 11.01
C PHE A 169 -11.49 17.75 12.08
N VAL A 170 -10.94 18.33 13.14
CA VAL A 170 -11.68 18.94 14.25
C VAL A 170 -11.77 20.47 14.13
N GLY A 171 -11.46 21.02 12.94
CA GLY A 171 -11.61 22.46 12.65
C GLY A 171 -10.58 23.37 13.30
N MET A 172 -9.42 22.85 13.72
CA MET A 172 -8.35 23.66 14.30
C MET A 172 -7.45 24.25 13.21
N THR A 173 -7.03 25.50 13.41
CA THR A 173 -5.96 26.10 12.59
C THR A 173 -4.58 25.54 12.98
N PRO A 174 -3.54 25.70 12.13
CA PRO A 174 -2.18 25.29 12.47
C PRO A 174 -1.66 25.95 13.77
N GLU A 175 -1.99 27.21 14.01
CA GLU A 175 -1.58 27.95 15.19
C GLU A 175 -2.27 27.39 16.45
N GLU A 176 -3.56 27.10 16.39
CA GLU A 176 -4.29 26.47 17.48
C GLU A 176 -3.76 25.06 17.78
N ALA A 177 -3.39 24.30 16.75
CA ALA A 177 -2.79 22.98 16.93
C ALA A 177 -1.45 23.07 17.65
N GLN A 178 -0.59 24.03 17.29
CA GLN A 178 0.70 24.26 17.97
C GLN A 178 0.53 24.71 19.43
N GLU A 179 -0.51 25.46 19.74
CA GLU A 179 -0.80 25.90 21.13
C GLU A 179 -1.40 24.76 21.97
N LYS A 180 -2.28 23.93 21.40
CA LYS A 180 -3.11 22.97 22.15
C LYS A 180 -2.53 21.57 22.18
N ILE A 181 -1.70 21.17 21.20
CA ILE A 181 -1.15 19.83 21.04
C ILE A 181 0.35 19.82 21.30
N THR A 182 0.80 18.90 22.15
CA THR A 182 2.23 18.58 22.30
C THR A 182 2.52 17.32 21.49
N TYR A 183 3.33 17.47 20.43
CA TYR A 183 3.76 16.34 19.62
C TYR A 183 4.90 15.58 20.27
N VAL A 184 4.73 14.29 20.50
CA VAL A 184 5.71 13.40 21.12
C VAL A 184 6.33 12.52 20.01
N PRO A 185 7.60 12.74 19.62
CA PRO A 185 8.20 11.98 18.54
C PRO A 185 8.39 10.51 18.93
N ALA A 186 8.11 9.60 17.99
CA ALA A 186 8.37 8.17 18.09
C ALA A 186 9.15 7.70 16.89
N SER A 187 10.24 6.94 17.12
CA SER A 187 11.18 6.49 16.10
C SER A 187 10.79 5.16 15.43
N SER A 188 9.80 4.46 16.01
CA SER A 188 9.28 3.19 15.50
C SER A 188 7.77 3.11 15.67
N TYR A 189 7.15 2.20 14.90
CA TYR A 189 5.71 1.97 15.00
C TYR A 189 5.29 1.42 16.37
N VAL A 190 6.09 0.54 16.96
CA VAL A 190 5.83 -0.01 18.31
C VAL A 190 5.86 1.09 19.37
N GLU A 191 6.88 1.95 19.34
CA GLU A 191 7.00 3.09 20.26
C GLU A 191 5.81 4.04 20.11
N ASN A 192 5.41 4.33 18.85
CA ASN A 192 4.27 5.18 18.54
C ASN A 192 2.99 4.67 19.23
N CYS A 193 2.64 3.40 19.05
CA CYS A 193 1.39 2.89 19.61
C CYS A 193 1.46 2.67 21.12
N ARG A 194 2.55 2.10 21.66
CA ARG A 194 2.69 1.84 23.10
C ARG A 194 2.71 3.09 23.95
N SER A 195 3.05 4.23 23.39
CA SER A 195 3.17 5.50 24.12
C SER A 195 1.94 5.83 24.97
N VAL A 196 0.72 5.45 24.55
CA VAL A 196 -0.52 5.74 25.28
C VAL A 196 -0.66 4.89 26.55
N VAL A 197 -0.31 3.59 26.49
CA VAL A 197 -0.36 2.71 27.67
C VAL A 197 0.85 2.90 28.59
N GLU A 198 1.94 3.48 28.08
CA GLU A 198 3.11 3.86 28.86
C GLU A 198 3.00 5.27 29.49
N GLY A 199 1.90 5.99 29.22
CA GLY A 199 1.66 7.34 29.73
C GLY A 199 2.58 8.42 29.15
N LYS A 200 3.27 8.14 28.03
CA LYS A 200 4.13 9.10 27.32
C LYS A 200 3.34 10.07 26.48
N SER A 201 2.24 9.60 25.89
CA SER A 201 1.27 10.40 25.14
C SER A 201 -0.15 10.04 25.55
N ASP A 202 -1.11 10.83 25.11
CA ASP A 202 -2.51 10.64 25.41
C ASP A 202 -3.24 10.00 24.22
N ILE A 203 -2.77 10.26 22.98
CA ILE A 203 -3.34 9.75 21.74
C ILE A 203 -2.20 9.25 20.84
N ALA A 204 -2.45 8.15 20.12
CA ALA A 204 -1.59 7.64 19.05
C ALA A 204 -2.41 7.23 17.82
N TYR A 205 -1.87 7.45 16.62
CA TYR A 205 -2.45 6.96 15.37
C TYR A 205 -1.92 5.57 15.06
N CYS A 206 -2.80 4.57 15.06
CA CYS A 206 -2.41 3.17 14.97
C CYS A 206 -3.35 2.34 14.08
N SER A 207 -2.85 1.21 13.65
CA SER A 207 -3.63 0.21 12.90
C SER A 207 -3.99 -0.98 13.80
N PRO A 208 -5.27 -1.32 13.94
CA PRO A 208 -5.75 -2.37 14.84
C PRO A 208 -5.36 -3.80 14.43
N ILE A 209 -4.75 -3.99 13.26
CA ILE A 209 -4.28 -5.29 12.78
C ILE A 209 -2.85 -5.65 13.24
N SER A 210 -2.20 -4.75 13.95
CA SER A 210 -0.81 -4.92 14.37
C SER A 210 -0.71 -5.71 15.68
N SER A 211 0.32 -6.54 15.81
CA SER A 211 0.51 -7.37 17.02
C SER A 211 0.64 -6.55 18.30
N VAL A 212 1.27 -5.36 18.22
CA VAL A 212 1.40 -4.45 19.36
C VAL A 212 0.04 -4.01 19.91
N LEU A 213 -0.99 -3.84 19.06
CA LEU A 213 -2.33 -3.47 19.52
C LEU A 213 -3.03 -4.64 20.24
N SER A 214 -2.78 -5.88 19.83
CA SER A 214 -3.26 -7.06 20.57
C SER A 214 -2.63 -7.16 21.96
N GLU A 215 -1.35 -6.82 22.09
CA GLU A 215 -0.67 -6.76 23.39
C GLU A 215 -1.27 -5.64 24.29
N MET A 216 -1.49 -4.46 23.71
CA MET A 216 -2.04 -3.31 24.42
C MET A 216 -3.51 -3.54 24.84
N GLU A 217 -4.32 -4.17 24.00
CA GLU A 217 -5.71 -4.55 24.34
C GLU A 217 -5.75 -5.51 25.52
N GLY A 218 -4.79 -6.44 25.63
CA GLY A 218 -4.65 -7.38 26.74
C GLY A 218 -3.96 -6.82 27.99
N ALA A 219 -3.40 -5.60 27.95
CA ALA A 219 -2.72 -4.98 29.07
C ALA A 219 -3.71 -4.51 30.16
N PRO A 220 -3.25 -4.37 31.43
CA PRO A 220 -4.07 -3.75 32.48
C PRO A 220 -4.56 -2.36 32.05
N GLY A 221 -5.87 -2.10 32.18
CA GLY A 221 -6.50 -0.87 31.70
C GLY A 221 -6.94 -0.93 30.24
N GLY A 222 -6.27 -1.75 29.40
CA GLY A 222 -6.60 -1.90 27.99
C GLY A 222 -6.45 -0.62 27.16
N ILE A 223 -7.13 -0.60 26.02
CA ILE A 223 -7.16 0.54 25.10
C ILE A 223 -8.58 0.82 24.65
N ARG A 224 -8.81 2.04 24.15
CA ARG A 224 -10.03 2.46 23.48
C ARG A 224 -9.69 3.25 22.24
N TRP A 225 -10.52 3.13 21.23
CA TRP A 225 -10.40 3.84 19.96
C TRP A 225 -11.32 5.06 19.92
N LEU A 226 -10.90 6.09 19.22
CA LEU A 226 -11.69 7.29 18.97
C LEU A 226 -12.27 7.22 17.55
N ASP A 227 -13.56 7.47 17.44
CA ASP A 227 -14.21 7.59 16.14
C ASP A 227 -13.73 8.85 15.41
N LEU A 228 -13.59 8.71 14.10
CA LEU A 228 -13.59 9.81 13.13
C LEU A 228 -14.95 9.77 12.43
N PRO A 229 -15.97 10.49 12.92
CA PRO A 229 -17.35 10.34 12.46
C PRO A 229 -17.46 10.45 10.94
N LEU A 230 -18.05 9.43 10.31
CA LEU A 230 -18.17 9.35 8.84
C LEU A 230 -19.14 10.40 8.29
N ASP A 231 -20.05 10.91 9.12
CA ASP A 231 -20.99 11.98 8.78
C ASP A 231 -20.40 13.39 8.94
N ASN A 232 -19.15 13.52 9.44
CA ASN A 232 -18.42 14.79 9.48
C ASN A 232 -17.80 15.09 8.10
N GLU A 233 -18.63 15.47 7.13
CA GLU A 233 -18.19 15.74 5.74
C GLU A 233 -17.09 16.80 5.67
N GLU A 234 -17.23 17.92 6.41
CA GLU A 234 -16.26 19.01 6.44
C GLU A 234 -14.91 18.55 7.03
N GLY A 235 -14.95 17.78 8.11
CA GLY A 235 -13.76 17.18 8.73
C GLY A 235 -13.05 16.23 7.76
N TRP A 236 -13.79 15.38 7.06
CA TRP A 236 -13.20 14.46 6.08
C TRP A 236 -12.65 15.18 4.84
N GLU A 237 -13.31 16.21 4.33
CA GLU A 237 -12.77 17.02 3.23
C GLU A 237 -11.41 17.61 3.62
N ALA A 238 -11.33 18.20 4.81
CA ALA A 238 -10.08 18.77 5.35
C ALA A 238 -9.01 17.69 5.58
N TYR A 239 -9.37 16.56 6.20
CA TYR A 239 -8.45 15.44 6.45
C TYR A 239 -7.87 14.85 5.16
N LEU A 240 -8.73 14.60 4.17
CA LEU A 240 -8.34 14.05 2.87
C LEU A 240 -7.61 15.08 1.98
N GLY A 241 -7.65 16.37 2.30
CA GLY A 241 -6.82 17.39 1.68
C GLY A 241 -5.33 17.05 1.80
N ASP A 242 -4.90 16.61 2.99
CA ASP A 242 -3.51 16.20 3.27
C ASP A 242 -3.29 14.70 3.01
N ARG A 243 -4.33 13.89 3.18
CA ARG A 243 -4.25 12.41 3.10
C ARG A 243 -5.17 11.82 2.01
N PRO A 244 -5.09 12.30 0.75
CA PRO A 244 -6.06 11.99 -0.32
C PRO A 244 -6.02 10.53 -0.82
N MET A 245 -5.14 9.69 -0.28
CA MET A 245 -5.05 8.27 -0.61
C MET A 245 -5.76 7.38 0.43
N LEU A 246 -6.30 7.97 1.49
CA LEU A 246 -7.10 7.26 2.48
C LEU A 246 -8.57 7.21 2.08
N VAL A 247 -9.29 6.23 2.60
CA VAL A 247 -10.72 6.04 2.38
C VAL A 247 -11.41 6.02 3.75
N PRO A 248 -12.35 6.96 4.03
CA PRO A 248 -13.18 6.90 5.23
C PRO A 248 -13.96 5.58 5.29
N THR A 249 -13.96 4.91 6.44
CA THR A 249 -14.60 3.60 6.56
C THR A 249 -14.83 3.21 8.02
N GLU A 250 -15.82 2.35 8.26
CA GLU A 250 -15.94 1.61 9.51
C GLU A 250 -14.90 0.48 9.56
N ILE A 251 -14.22 0.32 10.68
CA ILE A 251 -13.23 -0.73 10.92
C ILE A 251 -13.95 -2.05 11.22
N THR A 252 -13.81 -3.03 10.33
CA THR A 252 -14.52 -4.33 10.43
C THR A 252 -13.65 -5.48 10.90
N PHE A 253 -12.33 -5.27 11.06
CA PHE A 253 -11.38 -6.31 11.48
C PHE A 253 -10.17 -5.71 12.22
N GLY A 254 -9.39 -6.56 12.86
CA GLY A 254 -8.30 -6.20 13.77
C GLY A 254 -8.65 -6.58 15.20
N VAL A 255 -8.03 -5.91 16.19
CA VAL A 255 -8.33 -6.11 17.61
C VAL A 255 -9.80 -5.82 17.89
N LYS A 256 -10.37 -6.52 18.87
CA LYS A 256 -11.81 -6.50 19.09
C LYS A 256 -12.37 -5.11 19.43
N THR A 257 -11.61 -4.35 20.20
CA THR A 257 -12.00 -2.99 20.63
C THR A 257 -12.07 -1.98 19.49
N ALA A 258 -11.46 -2.28 18.33
CA ALA A 258 -11.51 -1.41 17.15
C ALA A 258 -12.66 -1.72 16.19
N GLN A 259 -13.30 -2.89 16.31
CA GLN A 259 -14.38 -3.26 15.39
C GLN A 259 -15.63 -2.43 15.64
N GLY A 260 -16.16 -1.84 14.59
CA GLY A 260 -17.26 -0.89 14.62
C GLY A 260 -16.85 0.58 14.81
N VAL A 261 -15.54 0.85 14.97
CA VAL A 261 -15.00 2.20 15.06
C VAL A 261 -14.94 2.84 13.67
N GLU A 262 -15.35 4.08 13.57
CA GLU A 262 -15.24 4.88 12.35
C GLU A 262 -13.83 5.45 12.22
N GLY A 263 -13.19 5.21 11.09
CA GLY A 263 -11.80 5.58 10.85
C GLY A 263 -11.48 5.67 9.36
N ALA A 264 -10.29 5.27 8.97
CA ALA A 264 -9.88 5.28 7.56
C ALA A 264 -9.18 3.97 7.16
N THR A 265 -9.24 3.63 5.88
CA THR A 265 -8.46 2.55 5.29
C THR A 265 -7.36 3.10 4.40
N SER A 266 -6.16 2.54 4.54
CA SER A 266 -5.04 2.71 3.60
C SER A 266 -4.77 1.38 2.91
N ASN A 267 -4.77 1.36 1.59
CA ASN A 267 -4.41 0.16 0.84
C ASN A 267 -2.91 -0.04 0.87
N PHE A 268 -2.47 -1.22 1.30
CA PHE A 268 -1.09 -1.66 1.15
C PHE A 268 -0.91 -2.44 -0.14
N LEU A 269 0.21 -2.23 -0.78
CA LEU A 269 0.55 -2.75 -2.10
C LEU A 269 1.92 -3.42 -2.06
N TYR A 270 2.12 -4.44 -2.88
CA TYR A 270 3.46 -4.80 -3.32
C TYR A 270 3.81 -3.93 -4.51
N ALA A 271 4.87 -3.15 -4.37
CA ALA A 271 5.34 -2.21 -5.37
C ALA A 271 6.79 -2.52 -5.77
N VAL A 272 7.09 -2.21 -7.02
CA VAL A 272 8.41 -2.38 -7.64
C VAL A 272 8.80 -1.10 -8.39
N PRO A 273 10.08 -0.84 -8.68
CA PRO A 273 10.48 0.18 -9.64
C PRO A 273 9.88 -0.07 -11.01
N ALA A 274 9.67 0.99 -11.79
CA ALA A 274 9.04 0.87 -13.13
C ALA A 274 9.87 0.05 -14.12
N ASP A 275 11.17 -0.03 -13.93
CA ASP A 275 12.13 -0.80 -14.72
C ASP A 275 12.36 -2.24 -14.21
N ALA A 276 11.54 -2.71 -13.26
CA ALA A 276 11.57 -4.11 -12.85
C ALA A 276 11.27 -5.02 -14.05
N ASP A 277 11.84 -6.22 -14.03
CA ASP A 277 11.68 -7.19 -15.11
C ASP A 277 10.20 -7.52 -15.38
N GLU A 278 9.77 -7.40 -16.64
CA GLU A 278 8.37 -7.61 -17.03
C GLU A 278 7.94 -9.06 -16.83
N ASP A 279 8.80 -10.02 -17.13
CA ASP A 279 8.48 -11.44 -16.97
C ASP A 279 8.44 -11.82 -15.49
N PHE A 280 9.27 -11.20 -14.64
CA PHE A 280 9.15 -11.33 -13.19
C PHE A 280 7.79 -10.82 -12.69
N ALA A 281 7.41 -9.62 -13.08
CA ALA A 281 6.14 -9.02 -12.64
C ALA A 281 4.92 -9.82 -13.14
N TYR A 282 4.96 -10.29 -14.38
CA TYR A 282 3.94 -11.16 -14.94
C TYR A 282 3.78 -12.46 -14.15
N ASN A 283 4.89 -13.19 -13.92
CA ASN A 283 4.86 -14.46 -13.23
C ASN A 283 4.53 -14.31 -11.74
N MET A 284 4.94 -13.21 -11.11
CA MET A 284 4.57 -12.92 -9.73
C MET A 284 3.07 -12.63 -9.60
N ALA A 285 2.48 -11.80 -10.48
CA ALA A 285 1.04 -11.55 -10.52
C ALA A 285 0.25 -12.84 -10.77
N LYS A 286 0.71 -13.66 -11.71
CA LYS A 286 0.13 -14.97 -12.01
C LYS A 286 0.16 -15.88 -10.79
N TRP A 287 1.30 -16.00 -10.11
CA TRP A 287 1.42 -16.80 -8.90
C TRP A 287 0.51 -16.29 -7.78
N MET A 288 0.47 -14.98 -7.56
CA MET A 288 -0.40 -14.36 -6.54
C MET A 288 -1.87 -14.72 -6.75
N HIS A 289 -2.34 -14.76 -8.00
CA HIS A 289 -3.71 -15.14 -8.32
C HIS A 289 -3.94 -16.66 -8.27
N GLU A 290 -3.15 -17.42 -9.04
CA GLU A 290 -3.40 -18.86 -9.23
C GLU A 290 -3.13 -19.69 -7.96
N SER A 291 -2.21 -19.25 -7.10
CA SER A 291 -1.85 -19.90 -5.83
C SER A 291 -2.62 -19.35 -4.63
N PHE A 292 -3.58 -18.44 -4.83
CA PHE A 292 -4.32 -17.76 -3.75
C PHE A 292 -4.91 -18.72 -2.72
N ASP A 293 -5.57 -19.79 -3.16
CA ASP A 293 -6.15 -20.80 -2.28
C ASP A 293 -5.09 -21.54 -1.44
N GLY A 294 -3.87 -21.64 -1.94
CA GLY A 294 -2.74 -22.26 -1.26
C GLY A 294 -2.16 -21.42 -0.13
N TYR A 295 -2.23 -20.09 -0.23
CA TYR A 295 -1.61 -19.20 0.77
C TYR A 295 -2.58 -18.34 1.58
N LYS A 296 -3.83 -18.13 1.15
CA LYS A 296 -4.80 -17.26 1.84
C LYS A 296 -5.03 -17.61 3.31
N GLY A 297 -4.84 -18.89 3.69
CA GLY A 297 -4.98 -19.37 5.07
C GLY A 297 -3.74 -19.16 5.95
N THR A 298 -2.64 -18.64 5.42
CA THR A 298 -1.38 -18.49 6.17
C THR A 298 -1.41 -17.32 7.16
N HIS A 299 -2.21 -16.30 6.88
CA HIS A 299 -2.42 -15.15 7.74
C HIS A 299 -3.78 -14.50 7.41
N PRO A 300 -4.51 -13.91 8.40
CA PRO A 300 -5.79 -13.24 8.13
C PRO A 300 -5.74 -12.19 7.00
N LEU A 301 -4.67 -11.40 6.93
CA LEU A 301 -4.48 -10.40 5.87
C LEU A 301 -4.17 -11.01 4.49
N ALA A 302 -3.70 -12.25 4.42
CA ALA A 302 -3.49 -12.90 3.13
C ALA A 302 -4.80 -13.13 2.37
N THR A 303 -5.95 -13.19 3.06
CA THR A 303 -7.27 -13.24 2.42
C THR A 303 -7.59 -11.98 1.61
N ARG A 304 -6.93 -10.85 1.91
CA ARG A 304 -7.12 -9.56 1.23
C ARG A 304 -6.32 -9.45 -0.08
N MET A 305 -5.51 -10.46 -0.40
CA MET A 305 -4.67 -10.51 -1.60
C MET A 305 -5.37 -11.14 -2.81
N SER A 306 -6.68 -11.36 -2.74
CA SER A 306 -7.46 -11.95 -3.83
C SER A 306 -7.49 -11.02 -5.06
N LEU A 307 -7.73 -11.62 -6.23
CA LEU A 307 -7.94 -10.87 -7.47
C LEU A 307 -9.12 -9.90 -7.34
N GLU A 308 -10.21 -10.31 -6.67
CA GLU A 308 -11.38 -9.46 -6.41
C GLU A 308 -11.01 -8.18 -5.66
N GLN A 309 -10.21 -8.29 -4.59
CA GLN A 309 -9.74 -7.13 -3.82
C GLN A 309 -8.80 -6.25 -4.66
N PHE A 310 -7.95 -6.86 -5.47
CA PHE A 310 -7.09 -6.11 -6.37
C PHE A 310 -7.90 -5.34 -7.42
N ARG A 311 -8.90 -5.97 -8.05
CA ARG A 311 -9.81 -5.30 -8.98
C ARG A 311 -10.53 -4.11 -8.34
N ALA A 312 -11.13 -4.30 -7.17
CA ALA A 312 -11.79 -3.24 -6.42
C ALA A 312 -10.85 -2.05 -6.09
N TYR A 313 -9.57 -2.32 -5.91
CA TYR A 313 -8.57 -1.28 -5.71
C TYR A 313 -8.21 -0.55 -7.03
N LEU A 314 -8.12 -1.26 -8.15
CA LEU A 314 -7.77 -0.67 -9.45
C LEU A 314 -8.75 0.41 -9.90
N ASP A 315 -10.04 0.27 -9.56
CA ASP A 315 -11.08 1.23 -9.94
C ASP A 315 -10.84 2.64 -9.33
N ARG A 316 -10.11 2.72 -8.21
CA ARG A 316 -9.91 3.97 -7.46
C ARG A 316 -8.44 4.42 -7.33
N THR A 317 -7.48 3.60 -7.75
CA THR A 317 -6.06 3.97 -7.57
C THR A 317 -5.58 4.98 -8.61
N PRO A 318 -4.83 6.02 -8.21
CA PRO A 318 -4.11 6.90 -9.12
C PRO A 318 -2.69 6.38 -9.40
N LEU A 319 -2.33 5.20 -8.88
CA LEU A 319 -0.99 4.64 -8.98
C LEU A 319 -0.91 3.65 -10.15
N PRO A 320 0.14 3.71 -10.97
CA PRO A 320 0.25 2.86 -12.15
C PRO A 320 0.63 1.42 -11.81
N VAL A 321 0.07 0.49 -12.57
CA VAL A 321 0.32 -0.95 -12.48
C VAL A 321 1.49 -1.32 -13.39
N HIS A 322 2.29 -2.31 -12.98
CA HIS A 322 3.44 -2.79 -13.75
C HIS A 322 3.00 -3.46 -15.06
N PRO A 323 3.70 -3.22 -16.20
CA PRO A 323 3.32 -3.81 -17.49
C PRO A 323 3.19 -5.33 -17.47
N GLY A 324 4.04 -6.05 -16.76
CA GLY A 324 3.93 -7.50 -16.60
C GLY A 324 2.65 -7.92 -15.86
N THR A 325 2.25 -7.20 -14.82
CA THR A 325 0.96 -7.43 -14.13
C THR A 325 -0.22 -7.13 -15.06
N VAL A 326 -0.17 -6.02 -15.81
CA VAL A 326 -1.20 -5.66 -16.81
C VAL A 326 -1.33 -6.76 -17.88
N LYS A 327 -0.20 -7.28 -18.38
CA LYS A 327 -0.17 -8.38 -19.35
C LYS A 327 -0.91 -9.62 -18.83
N TYR A 328 -0.66 -10.00 -17.57
CA TYR A 328 -1.36 -11.11 -16.94
C TYR A 328 -2.87 -10.84 -16.78
N LEU A 329 -3.25 -9.67 -16.28
CA LEU A 329 -4.66 -9.30 -16.10
C LEU A 329 -5.42 -9.27 -17.44
N LYS A 330 -4.79 -8.82 -18.53
CA LYS A 330 -5.35 -8.90 -19.88
C LYS A 330 -5.55 -10.34 -20.35
N GLU A 331 -4.60 -11.22 -20.09
CA GLU A 331 -4.68 -12.64 -20.45
C GLU A 331 -5.88 -13.34 -19.82
N ILE A 332 -6.18 -13.02 -18.56
CA ILE A 332 -7.32 -13.60 -17.83
C ILE A 332 -8.64 -12.83 -18.00
N GLY A 333 -8.65 -11.77 -18.81
CA GLY A 333 -9.85 -10.95 -19.07
C GLY A 333 -10.25 -9.99 -17.94
N GLU A 334 -9.34 -9.71 -17.02
CA GLU A 334 -9.54 -8.86 -15.83
C GLU A 334 -8.92 -7.45 -15.99
N TRP A 335 -8.78 -6.99 -17.23
CA TRP A 335 -8.26 -5.66 -17.57
C TRP A 335 -9.02 -5.08 -18.76
N SER A 336 -9.65 -3.94 -18.57
CA SER A 336 -10.50 -3.27 -19.55
C SER A 336 -9.75 -2.16 -20.31
N GLU A 337 -10.41 -1.58 -21.33
CA GLU A 337 -9.92 -0.37 -22.02
C GLU A 337 -9.91 0.86 -21.08
N GLU A 338 -10.84 0.91 -20.14
CA GLU A 338 -10.87 1.96 -19.10
C GLU A 338 -9.66 1.84 -18.15
N ASP A 339 -9.30 0.61 -17.77
CA ASP A 339 -8.08 0.37 -16.98
C ASP A 339 -6.82 0.81 -17.73
N ASP A 340 -6.75 0.56 -19.05
CA ASP A 340 -5.63 1.04 -19.88
C ASP A 340 -5.53 2.57 -19.86
N ALA A 341 -6.65 3.27 -20.05
CA ALA A 341 -6.69 4.73 -20.04
C ALA A 341 -6.28 5.30 -18.68
N ASN A 342 -6.85 4.75 -17.60
CA ASN A 342 -6.55 5.12 -16.23
C ASN A 342 -5.09 4.86 -15.85
N ASN A 343 -4.55 3.73 -16.30
CA ASN A 343 -3.15 3.37 -16.04
C ASN A 343 -2.18 4.27 -16.79
N GLN A 344 -2.50 4.62 -18.02
CA GLN A 344 -1.69 5.54 -18.82
C GLN A 344 -1.65 6.94 -18.19
N GLU A 345 -2.81 7.47 -17.76
CA GLU A 345 -2.89 8.74 -17.02
C GLU A 345 -2.04 8.70 -15.73
N ALA A 346 -2.11 7.59 -14.98
CA ALA A 346 -1.34 7.40 -13.76
C ALA A 346 0.18 7.37 -14.04
N ILE A 347 0.62 6.73 -15.15
CA ILE A 347 2.00 6.71 -15.60
C ILE A 347 2.47 8.12 -15.92
N GLU A 348 1.74 8.85 -16.76
CA GLU A 348 2.09 10.21 -17.17
C GLU A 348 2.19 11.16 -15.97
N LYS A 349 1.23 11.09 -15.06
CA LYS A 349 1.24 11.90 -13.84
C LYS A 349 2.45 11.60 -12.95
N MET A 350 2.76 10.33 -12.76
CA MET A 350 3.93 9.92 -11.98
C MET A 350 5.24 10.37 -12.64
N ASP A 351 5.38 10.23 -13.95
CA ASP A 351 6.57 10.61 -14.69
C ASP A 351 6.80 12.13 -14.66
N ILE A 352 5.72 12.93 -14.71
CA ILE A 352 5.78 14.39 -14.54
C ILE A 352 6.31 14.74 -13.13
N TRP A 353 5.80 14.12 -12.07
CA TRP A 353 6.28 14.34 -10.72
C TRP A 353 7.75 13.94 -10.53
N VAL A 354 8.14 12.79 -11.08
CA VAL A 354 9.54 12.31 -11.05
C VAL A 354 10.48 13.30 -11.74
N ALA A 355 10.08 13.78 -12.92
CA ALA A 355 10.88 14.75 -13.67
C ALA A 355 11.00 16.12 -12.96
N ALA A 356 9.88 16.63 -12.40
CA ALA A 356 9.86 17.88 -11.66
C ALA A 356 10.75 17.81 -10.41
N ARG A 357 10.66 16.72 -9.66
CA ARG A 357 11.52 16.49 -8.49
C ARG A 357 13.00 16.38 -8.85
N GLN A 358 13.32 15.68 -9.95
CA GLN A 358 14.69 15.57 -10.42
C GLN A 358 15.25 16.95 -10.75
N ALA A 359 14.48 17.79 -11.44
CA ALA A 359 14.89 19.16 -11.75
C ALA A 359 15.10 20.00 -10.49
N ALA A 360 14.23 19.87 -9.47
CA ALA A 360 14.39 20.55 -8.19
C ALA A 360 15.67 20.12 -7.45
N LEU A 361 15.96 18.81 -7.43
CA LEU A 361 17.19 18.29 -6.81
C LEU A 361 18.46 18.71 -7.55
N ASP A 362 18.42 18.78 -8.89
CA ASP A 362 19.56 19.23 -9.69
C ASP A 362 19.83 20.73 -9.45
N GLU A 363 18.79 21.57 -9.41
CA GLU A 363 18.94 22.99 -9.06
C GLU A 363 19.46 23.18 -7.61
N ALA A 364 18.93 22.41 -6.66
CA ALA A 364 19.38 22.43 -5.28
C ALA A 364 20.87 22.04 -5.17
N ARG A 365 21.30 21.03 -5.93
CA ARG A 365 22.71 20.60 -6.00
C ARG A 365 23.61 21.71 -6.59
N GLU A 366 23.20 22.34 -7.69
CA GLU A 366 23.95 23.46 -8.30
C GLU A 366 24.11 24.62 -7.36
N LYS A 367 23.05 24.96 -6.62
CA LYS A 367 23.04 26.04 -5.63
C LYS A 367 23.66 25.64 -4.28
N ARG A 368 23.97 24.36 -4.06
CA ARG A 368 24.43 23.77 -2.80
C ARG A 368 23.44 23.94 -1.66
N VAL A 369 22.16 23.85 -1.98
CA VAL A 369 21.05 23.88 -1.03
C VAL A 369 20.76 22.45 -0.60
N THR A 370 20.61 22.22 0.72
CA THR A 370 20.23 20.90 1.25
C THR A 370 18.75 20.65 0.99
N PRO A 371 18.38 19.53 0.33
CA PRO A 371 16.99 19.16 0.12
C PRO A 371 16.30 18.78 1.43
N ASP A 372 15.64 19.74 2.05
CA ASP A 372 14.88 19.59 3.29
C ASP A 372 13.72 20.60 3.30
N PHE A 373 12.51 20.15 3.63
CA PHE A 373 11.33 21.01 3.70
C PHE A 373 11.36 22.02 4.86
N GLN A 374 12.31 21.90 5.78
CA GLN A 374 12.60 22.93 6.79
C GLN A 374 13.53 24.02 6.26
N ASN A 375 14.13 23.84 5.08
CA ASN A 375 14.96 24.81 4.41
C ASN A 375 14.13 25.65 3.43
N GLU A 376 13.91 26.94 3.74
CA GLU A 376 13.12 27.87 2.94
C GLU A 376 13.62 27.97 1.50
N GLU A 377 14.94 27.99 1.29
CA GLU A 377 15.54 28.07 -0.06
C GLU A 377 15.23 26.80 -0.87
N TYR A 378 15.23 25.63 -0.24
CA TYR A 378 14.81 24.40 -0.91
C TYR A 378 13.31 24.40 -1.23
N LEU A 379 12.47 24.90 -0.32
CA LEU A 379 11.03 25.04 -0.58
C LEU A 379 10.74 25.93 -1.78
N GLU A 380 11.46 27.05 -1.93
CA GLU A 380 11.33 27.92 -3.10
C GLU A 380 11.71 27.19 -4.40
N ILE A 381 12.82 26.43 -4.39
CA ILE A 381 13.25 25.62 -5.53
C ILE A 381 12.21 24.54 -5.83
N PHE A 382 11.77 23.80 -4.82
CA PHE A 382 10.79 22.73 -4.98
C PHE A 382 9.47 23.27 -5.55
N ASN A 383 8.92 24.32 -4.95
CA ASN A 383 7.67 24.94 -5.41
C ASN A 383 7.77 25.45 -6.84
N LYS A 384 8.88 26.07 -7.23
CA LYS A 384 9.12 26.51 -8.61
C LYS A 384 8.99 25.38 -9.64
N HIS A 385 9.48 24.18 -9.32
CA HIS A 385 9.44 23.03 -10.24
C HIS A 385 8.15 22.23 -10.17
N THR A 386 7.38 22.36 -9.09
CA THR A 386 6.14 21.61 -8.86
C THR A 386 4.88 22.47 -8.95
N GLU A 387 5.02 23.77 -9.23
CA GLU A 387 3.89 24.70 -9.37
C GLU A 387 2.91 24.20 -10.44
N GLY A 388 1.62 24.13 -10.08
CA GLY A 388 0.55 23.68 -10.97
C GLY A 388 0.47 22.17 -11.20
N LEU A 389 1.30 21.36 -10.52
CA LEU A 389 1.16 19.92 -10.56
C LEU A 389 0.05 19.46 -9.59
N ASP A 390 -0.88 18.67 -10.11
CA ASP A 390 -1.87 18.01 -9.28
C ASP A 390 -1.25 16.85 -8.50
N GLY A 391 -1.44 16.82 -7.19
CA GLY A 391 -1.04 15.71 -6.33
C GLY A 391 -1.76 14.41 -6.66
N LEU A 392 -1.16 13.29 -6.25
CA LEU A 392 -1.79 11.97 -6.37
C LEU A 392 -2.98 11.87 -5.40
N ARG A 393 -4.15 11.51 -5.93
CA ARG A 393 -5.40 11.41 -5.16
C ARG A 393 -6.19 10.18 -5.59
N SER A 394 -6.73 9.42 -4.63
CA SER A 394 -7.67 8.33 -4.92
C SER A 394 -8.89 8.88 -5.68
N ARG A 395 -9.40 8.08 -6.61
CA ARG A 395 -10.70 8.29 -7.24
C ARG A 395 -11.76 7.75 -6.26
N LEU A 396 -12.53 8.63 -5.65
CA LEU A 396 -13.61 8.29 -4.70
C LEU A 396 -14.95 8.65 -5.32
#